data_9338fe957d4919486428e44dbcc7be8d
#
_entry.id   9338fe957d4919486428e44dbcc7be8d
#
_cell.length_a   1.000
_cell.length_b   1.000
_cell.length_c   1.000
_cell.angle_alpha   90.00
_cell.angle_beta   90.00
_cell.angle_gamma   90.00
#
_symmetry.space_group_name_H-M   'P 1'
#
loop_
_entity.id
_entity.type
_entity.pdbx_description
1 polymer ?
#
loop_
_entity_poly.entity_id
_entity_poly.type
_entity_poly.pdbx_seq_one_letter_code
_entity_poly.pdbx_strand_id
1 'polypeptide(L)'
;MPETRTETAAGPSPKEPGPDKDRKDTLLRRYGIFLAAAVFLALYLMPNPAGLEPEGQKALAVFCGALTLWVAGTIPIYLTSMIAIIALALTGTVGEKTAFGTLGFNVIWLMVAAFVLTSAMVKSDLARRFALWMVTRFGGTPTRTLAILVLINFVIVFFIPSTTARASLMVPICIILLEIYRAVPGKSNFGKLMMLLGVQADALATSGVMTGTAANMIAVQFIYDQAGGEIGYMDWLLAGMPMAMMSMCLTFLVGLRLFRFSDEIDFSHGMSKLEEQHRSLGPISLAEKKAMAIFALTVTLWATADYQEIWFDGFSISIYVTAVIAAVLCLMPRVGLLEWKEANIKWDLMIFAAGAYAAGNALESTGGAEWMIGGLVRGLGIETMSTAAVYVVVIFLSMFSHMVFTSKTVRTTILIPSIIALAQTLGLNPVTLALAASFTLTYTITLPPHSKVNTLYFATGYFSVLEQLKYGIVTCLIGGTVISVSVFTWFKLLGYDL
;
A
#
# COMPACT_ATOMS: atom_id res chain seq x y z
N MET A 1 37.23 -42.87 26.68
CA MET A 1 37.14 -42.19 25.40
C MET A 1 36.20 -41.00 25.59
N PRO A 2 36.65 -39.74 25.48
CA PRO A 2 35.82 -38.57 25.74
C PRO A 2 35.06 -38.17 24.48
N GLU A 3 33.78 -37.84 24.69
CA GLU A 3 32.88 -37.28 23.67
C GLU A 3 33.29 -35.86 23.26
N THR A 4 33.52 -35.66 22.00
CA THR A 4 33.78 -34.36 21.40
C THR A 4 32.44 -33.63 21.17
N ARG A 5 32.13 -32.62 21.99
CA ARG A 5 31.09 -31.63 21.74
C ARG A 5 31.54 -30.71 20.59
N THR A 6 30.83 -30.74 19.50
CA THR A 6 30.90 -29.74 18.41
C THR A 6 30.21 -28.47 18.87
N GLU A 7 30.96 -27.43 19.18
CA GLU A 7 30.44 -26.05 19.33
C GLU A 7 29.98 -25.51 17.97
N THR A 8 28.70 -25.28 17.84
CA THR A 8 28.11 -24.50 16.74
C THR A 8 28.42 -23.02 16.97
N ALA A 9 29.28 -22.46 16.13
CA ALA A 9 29.61 -21.04 16.14
C ALA A 9 28.34 -20.19 15.84
N ALA A 10 27.86 -19.49 16.85
CA ALA A 10 26.85 -18.45 16.70
C ALA A 10 27.47 -17.26 15.94
N GLY A 11 26.87 -16.88 14.82
CA GLY A 11 27.24 -15.69 14.07
C GLY A 11 27.03 -14.40 14.89
N PRO A 12 27.72 -13.30 14.56
CA PRO A 12 27.71 -12.08 15.35
C PRO A 12 26.29 -11.48 15.43
N SER A 13 25.84 -11.20 16.65
CA SER A 13 24.59 -10.52 16.95
C SER A 13 24.51 -9.16 16.27
N PRO A 14 23.33 -8.72 15.78
CA PRO A 14 23.15 -7.39 15.21
C PRO A 14 23.50 -6.31 16.23
N LYS A 15 24.37 -5.36 15.85
CA LYS A 15 24.66 -4.17 16.66
C LYS A 15 23.38 -3.37 16.86
N GLU A 16 23.07 -3.07 18.11
CA GLU A 16 21.97 -2.17 18.48
C GLU A 16 22.17 -0.76 17.85
N PRO A 17 21.10 -0.12 17.38
CA PRO A 17 21.19 1.23 16.82
C PRO A 17 21.53 2.25 17.91
N GLY A 18 22.44 3.16 17.61
CA GLY A 18 22.92 4.18 18.53
C GLY A 18 21.88 5.20 19.01
N PRO A 19 22.10 5.86 20.16
CA PRO A 19 21.07 6.54 20.98
C PRO A 19 20.54 7.92 20.49
N ASP A 20 20.91 8.45 19.35
CA ASP A 20 20.64 9.86 19.01
C ASP A 20 19.44 10.13 18.07
N LYS A 21 18.81 9.08 17.48
CA LYS A 21 17.56 9.23 16.73
C LYS A 21 16.30 9.11 17.59
N ASP A 22 16.42 8.51 18.76
CA ASP A 22 15.28 8.23 19.67
C ASP A 22 14.74 9.46 20.40
N ARG A 23 15.45 10.57 20.45
CA ARG A 23 15.09 11.67 21.36
C ARG A 23 13.92 12.54 20.86
N LYS A 24 13.78 12.79 19.57
CA LYS A 24 12.63 13.54 19.03
C LYS A 24 11.38 12.67 18.89
N ASP A 25 11.54 11.40 18.50
CA ASP A 25 10.45 10.43 18.49
C ASP A 25 9.90 10.17 19.90
N THR A 26 10.74 10.22 20.92
CA THR A 26 10.36 9.97 22.32
C THR A 26 9.48 11.09 22.88
N LEU A 27 9.70 12.35 22.55
CA LEU A 27 8.91 13.49 23.07
C LEU A 27 7.49 13.52 22.47
N LEU A 28 7.36 13.37 21.15
CA LEU A 28 6.05 13.31 20.49
C LEU A 28 5.24 12.10 20.98
N ARG A 29 5.86 10.94 21.12
CA ARG A 29 5.22 9.74 21.68
C ARG A 29 4.82 9.93 23.14
N ARG A 30 5.63 10.60 23.94
CA ARG A 30 5.36 10.81 25.39
C ARG A 30 4.23 11.80 25.64
N TYR A 31 4.14 12.86 24.84
CA TYR A 31 3.18 13.95 25.04
C TYR A 31 2.03 13.98 24.04
N GLY A 32 2.00 13.09 23.06
CA GLY A 32 1.01 13.09 21.98
C GLY A 32 -0.43 12.94 22.45
N ILE A 33 -0.70 12.21 23.54
CA ILE A 33 -2.04 12.13 24.13
C ILE A 33 -2.48 13.50 24.65
N PHE A 34 -1.62 14.22 25.37
CA PHE A 34 -1.92 15.54 25.88
C PHE A 34 -2.09 16.55 24.76
N LEU A 35 -1.24 16.47 23.72
CA LEU A 35 -1.36 17.31 22.53
C LEU A 35 -2.68 17.07 21.81
N ALA A 36 -3.06 15.82 21.61
CA ALA A 36 -4.32 15.47 20.97
C ALA A 36 -5.54 15.93 21.78
N ALA A 37 -5.49 15.74 23.10
CA ALA A 37 -6.53 16.26 24.00
C ALA A 37 -6.61 17.79 23.95
N ALA A 38 -5.47 18.49 23.94
CA ALA A 38 -5.43 19.94 23.82
C ALA A 38 -5.99 20.42 22.48
N VAL A 39 -5.63 19.77 21.35
CA VAL A 39 -6.17 20.09 20.02
C VAL A 39 -7.68 19.85 19.98
N PHE A 40 -8.14 18.70 20.47
CA PHE A 40 -9.57 18.39 20.55
C PHE A 40 -10.32 19.44 21.37
N LEU A 41 -9.88 19.71 22.60
CA LEU A 41 -10.55 20.66 23.49
C LEU A 41 -10.51 22.09 22.95
N ALA A 42 -9.39 22.52 22.35
CA ALA A 42 -9.28 23.85 21.76
C ALA A 42 -10.30 24.04 20.63
N LEU A 43 -10.42 23.07 19.72
CA LEU A 43 -11.38 23.12 18.61
C LEU A 43 -12.82 22.92 19.08
N TYR A 44 -13.06 22.09 20.09
CA TYR A 44 -14.40 21.79 20.59
C TYR A 44 -15.00 22.95 21.41
N LEU A 45 -14.15 23.65 22.22
CA LEU A 45 -14.58 24.72 23.13
C LEU A 45 -14.47 26.13 22.54
N MET A 46 -13.80 26.30 21.38
CA MET A 46 -13.72 27.64 20.78
C MET A 46 -15.11 28.11 20.32
N PRO A 47 -15.36 29.44 20.24
CA PRO A 47 -16.56 29.95 19.61
C PRO A 47 -16.74 29.39 18.19
N ASN A 48 -17.98 29.05 17.82
CA ASN A 48 -18.23 28.46 16.52
C ASN A 48 -17.76 29.39 15.39
N PRO A 49 -16.84 28.95 14.50
CA PRO A 49 -16.35 29.81 13.43
C PRO A 49 -17.45 30.18 12.43
N ALA A 50 -17.38 31.39 11.87
CA ALA A 50 -18.32 31.80 10.86
C ALA A 50 -18.31 30.87 9.65
N GLY A 51 -19.50 30.45 9.22
CA GLY A 51 -19.67 29.55 8.08
C GLY A 51 -19.43 28.06 8.37
N LEU A 52 -19.28 27.67 9.63
CA LEU A 52 -19.22 26.27 10.04
C LEU A 52 -20.40 25.94 10.97
N GLU A 53 -21.12 24.87 10.67
CA GLU A 53 -22.17 24.38 11.54
C GLU A 53 -21.59 23.79 12.84
N PRO A 54 -22.33 23.81 13.99
CA PRO A 54 -21.84 23.28 15.25
C PRO A 54 -21.40 21.79 15.18
N GLU A 55 -22.12 20.99 14.42
CA GLU A 55 -21.79 19.59 14.16
C GLU A 55 -20.47 19.45 13.39
N GLY A 56 -20.22 20.34 12.42
CA GLY A 56 -18.97 20.42 11.67
C GLY A 56 -17.77 20.80 12.56
N GLN A 57 -17.95 21.70 13.52
CA GLN A 57 -16.92 22.02 14.50
C GLN A 57 -16.58 20.82 15.38
N LYS A 58 -17.60 20.08 15.86
CA LYS A 58 -17.39 18.85 16.66
C LYS A 58 -16.67 17.78 15.85
N ALA A 59 -17.08 17.55 14.58
CA ALA A 59 -16.44 16.62 13.67
C ALA A 59 -14.96 17.01 13.46
N LEU A 60 -14.68 18.29 13.22
CA LEU A 60 -13.33 18.81 13.04
C LEU A 60 -12.47 18.60 14.30
N ALA A 61 -13.03 18.82 15.48
CA ALA A 61 -12.33 18.59 16.74
C ALA A 61 -11.95 17.12 16.91
N VAL A 62 -12.89 16.18 16.67
CA VAL A 62 -12.63 14.74 16.75
C VAL A 62 -11.62 14.31 15.70
N PHE A 63 -11.77 14.77 14.45
CA PHE A 63 -10.86 14.42 13.36
C PHE A 63 -9.43 14.90 13.63
N CYS A 64 -9.25 16.18 14.03
CA CYS A 64 -7.93 16.73 14.34
C CYS A 64 -7.29 16.08 15.58
N GLY A 65 -8.08 15.75 16.60
CA GLY A 65 -7.61 14.99 17.75
C GLY A 65 -7.13 13.59 17.37
N ALA A 66 -7.92 12.85 16.59
CA ALA A 66 -7.55 11.53 16.07
C ALA A 66 -6.32 11.60 15.14
N LEU A 67 -6.28 12.60 14.24
CA LEU A 67 -5.15 12.87 13.37
C LEU A 67 -3.87 13.09 14.16
N THR A 68 -3.93 13.90 15.23
CA THR A 68 -2.78 14.14 16.10
C THR A 68 -2.27 12.84 16.73
N LEU A 69 -3.15 11.96 17.21
CA LEU A 69 -2.78 10.66 17.77
C LEU A 69 -2.20 9.70 16.72
N TRP A 70 -2.79 9.64 15.50
CA TRP A 70 -2.27 8.80 14.43
C TRP A 70 -0.88 9.24 13.96
N VAL A 71 -0.65 10.54 13.87
CA VAL A 71 0.66 11.12 13.48
C VAL A 71 1.70 10.95 14.58
N ALA A 72 1.33 11.22 15.83
CA ALA A 72 2.24 11.08 16.97
C ALA A 72 2.61 9.61 17.26
N GLY A 73 1.76 8.66 16.87
CA GLY A 73 1.99 7.23 17.12
C GLY A 73 2.10 6.88 18.61
N THR A 74 1.46 7.66 19.47
CA THR A 74 1.54 7.55 20.93
C THR A 74 0.84 6.28 21.43
N ILE A 75 -0.27 5.93 20.80
CA ILE A 75 -1.06 4.72 21.04
C ILE A 75 -1.26 3.98 19.74
N PRO A 76 -1.60 2.67 19.77
CA PRO A 76 -1.91 1.90 18.57
C PRO A 76 -3.01 2.55 17.74
N ILE A 77 -2.88 2.51 16.41
CA ILE A 77 -3.80 3.17 15.47
C ILE A 77 -5.25 2.72 15.64
N TYR A 78 -5.48 1.43 15.92
CA TYR A 78 -6.83 0.90 16.16
C TYR A 78 -7.46 1.50 17.43
N LEU A 79 -6.67 1.75 18.48
CA LEU A 79 -7.18 2.34 19.72
C LEU A 79 -7.58 3.81 19.50
N THR A 80 -6.78 4.56 18.73
CA THR A 80 -7.16 5.92 18.29
C THR A 80 -8.50 5.91 17.55
N SER A 81 -8.69 4.94 16.67
CA SER A 81 -9.93 4.81 15.89
C SER A 81 -11.14 4.48 16.76
N MET A 82 -10.98 3.61 17.76
CA MET A 82 -12.03 3.36 18.75
C MET A 82 -12.38 4.62 19.54
N ILE A 83 -11.37 5.39 19.95
CA ILE A 83 -11.58 6.68 20.64
C ILE A 83 -12.33 7.66 19.72
N ALA A 84 -11.97 7.74 18.43
CA ALA A 84 -12.66 8.60 17.47
C ALA A 84 -14.14 8.23 17.31
N ILE A 85 -14.46 6.93 17.14
CA ILE A 85 -15.84 6.43 17.04
C ILE A 85 -16.63 6.82 18.31
N ILE A 86 -16.07 6.57 19.49
CA ILE A 86 -16.71 6.92 20.77
C ILE A 86 -16.91 8.44 20.89
N ALA A 87 -15.91 9.23 20.53
CA ALA A 87 -15.98 10.69 20.61
C ALA A 87 -17.06 11.26 19.67
N LEU A 88 -17.20 10.73 18.44
CA LEU A 88 -18.26 11.12 17.50
C LEU A 88 -19.65 10.85 18.07
N ALA A 89 -19.86 9.70 18.70
CA ALA A 89 -21.12 9.33 19.31
C ALA A 89 -21.42 10.17 20.57
N LEU A 90 -20.45 10.34 21.48
CA LEU A 90 -20.63 11.08 22.72
C LEU A 90 -20.81 12.59 22.53
N THR A 91 -20.17 13.18 21.50
CA THR A 91 -20.37 14.59 21.17
C THR A 91 -21.66 14.87 20.41
N GLY A 92 -22.39 13.80 20.03
CA GLY A 92 -23.59 13.90 19.21
C GLY A 92 -23.33 14.40 17.79
N THR A 93 -22.09 14.30 17.29
CA THR A 93 -21.72 14.68 15.92
C THR A 93 -22.46 13.83 14.91
N VAL A 94 -22.50 12.50 15.16
CA VAL A 94 -23.29 11.53 14.39
C VAL A 94 -23.93 10.52 15.33
N GLY A 95 -25.02 9.90 14.90
CA GLY A 95 -25.69 8.88 15.70
C GLY A 95 -24.83 7.62 15.90
N GLU A 96 -24.99 6.92 17.03
CA GLU A 96 -24.23 5.72 17.37
C GLU A 96 -24.25 4.68 16.25
N LYS A 97 -25.43 4.42 15.64
CA LYS A 97 -25.56 3.46 14.53
C LYS A 97 -24.68 3.82 13.36
N THR A 98 -24.53 5.11 13.04
CA THR A 98 -23.67 5.61 11.96
C THR A 98 -22.19 5.46 12.34
N ALA A 99 -21.81 5.87 13.56
CA ALA A 99 -20.44 5.81 14.02
C ALA A 99 -19.90 4.37 14.09
N PHE A 100 -20.65 3.43 14.67
CA PHE A 100 -20.27 2.03 14.78
C PHE A 100 -20.51 1.24 13.48
N GLY A 101 -21.46 1.67 12.66
CA GLY A 101 -21.84 0.99 11.41
C GLY A 101 -20.73 0.92 10.36
N THR A 102 -19.71 1.77 10.45
CA THR A 102 -18.57 1.79 9.53
C THR A 102 -17.76 0.49 9.52
N LEU A 103 -17.77 -0.28 10.61
CA LEU A 103 -17.18 -1.62 10.64
C LEU A 103 -17.92 -2.62 9.72
N GLY A 104 -19.16 -2.34 9.38
CA GLY A 104 -19.98 -3.14 8.44
C GLY A 104 -19.79 -2.75 6.98
N PHE A 105 -18.94 -1.79 6.63
CA PHE A 105 -18.74 -1.36 5.25
C PHE A 105 -18.21 -2.49 4.36
N ASN A 106 -18.67 -2.52 3.12
CA ASN A 106 -18.31 -3.55 2.14
C ASN A 106 -16.79 -3.70 1.98
N VAL A 107 -16.05 -2.59 2.04
CA VAL A 107 -14.58 -2.61 1.96
C VAL A 107 -13.92 -3.37 3.12
N ILE A 108 -14.51 -3.37 4.32
CA ILE A 108 -13.97 -4.17 5.44
C ILE A 108 -14.07 -5.66 5.11
N TRP A 109 -15.18 -6.10 4.51
CA TRP A 109 -15.33 -7.48 4.03
C TRP A 109 -14.33 -7.82 2.91
N LEU A 110 -14.10 -6.88 1.98
CA LEU A 110 -13.06 -7.01 0.95
C LEU A 110 -11.68 -7.18 1.57
N MET A 111 -11.35 -6.38 2.60
CA MET A 111 -10.07 -6.48 3.30
C MET A 111 -9.92 -7.81 4.04
N VAL A 112 -10.95 -8.26 4.75
CA VAL A 112 -10.97 -9.59 5.41
C VAL A 112 -10.72 -10.70 4.39
N ALA A 113 -11.46 -10.68 3.28
CA ALA A 113 -11.32 -11.65 2.20
C ALA A 113 -9.91 -11.63 1.58
N ALA A 114 -9.34 -10.44 1.34
CA ALA A 114 -7.98 -10.29 0.83
C ALA A 114 -6.93 -10.90 1.79
N PHE A 115 -7.10 -10.79 3.11
CA PHE A 115 -6.20 -11.45 4.07
C PHE A 115 -6.34 -12.97 4.08
N VAL A 116 -7.56 -13.49 3.95
CA VAL A 116 -7.80 -14.93 3.79
C VAL A 116 -7.13 -15.46 2.53
N LEU A 117 -7.35 -14.81 1.38
CA LEU A 117 -6.71 -15.15 0.11
C LEU A 117 -5.18 -15.12 0.21
N THR A 118 -4.62 -14.07 0.82
CA THR A 118 -3.17 -13.96 1.06
C THR A 118 -2.64 -15.16 1.84
N SER A 119 -3.32 -15.53 2.91
CA SER A 119 -2.91 -16.65 3.76
C SER A 119 -2.97 -17.98 2.99
N ALA A 120 -3.99 -18.17 2.15
CA ALA A 120 -4.11 -19.34 1.29
C ALA A 120 -2.98 -19.41 0.25
N MET A 121 -2.66 -18.28 -0.38
CA MET A 121 -1.58 -18.20 -1.36
C MET A 121 -0.19 -18.46 -0.75
N VAL A 122 0.06 -17.91 0.45
CA VAL A 122 1.32 -18.16 1.18
C VAL A 122 1.41 -19.63 1.59
N LYS A 123 0.33 -20.22 2.15
CA LYS A 123 0.32 -21.61 2.58
C LYS A 123 0.48 -22.61 1.42
N SER A 124 0.01 -22.26 0.22
CA SER A 124 0.11 -23.14 -0.95
C SER A 124 1.50 -23.19 -1.59
N ASP A 125 2.43 -22.29 -1.26
CA ASP A 125 3.74 -22.11 -1.92
C ASP A 125 3.66 -21.77 -3.43
N LEU A 126 2.47 -21.51 -3.99
CA LEU A 126 2.28 -21.25 -5.42
C LEU A 126 3.13 -20.07 -5.91
N ALA A 127 3.13 -18.97 -5.16
CA ALA A 127 3.89 -17.78 -5.52
C ALA A 127 5.41 -18.04 -5.46
N ARG A 128 5.88 -18.85 -4.50
CA ARG A 128 7.27 -19.26 -4.39
C ARG A 128 7.71 -20.10 -5.58
N ARG A 129 6.90 -21.10 -5.95
CA ARG A 129 7.14 -21.92 -7.15
C ARG A 129 7.21 -21.08 -8.42
N PHE A 130 6.27 -20.16 -8.58
CA PHE A 130 6.24 -19.24 -9.73
C PHE A 130 7.52 -18.38 -9.77
N ALA A 131 7.93 -17.79 -8.67
CA ALA A 131 9.12 -16.96 -8.60
C ALA A 131 10.40 -17.76 -8.94
N LEU A 132 10.57 -18.95 -8.35
CA LEU A 132 11.71 -19.84 -8.65
C LEU A 132 11.71 -20.29 -10.11
N TRP A 133 10.56 -20.68 -10.66
CA TRP A 133 10.42 -21.05 -12.06
C TRP A 133 10.81 -19.91 -13.01
N MET A 134 10.33 -18.70 -12.75
CA MET A 134 10.67 -17.52 -13.55
C MET A 134 12.17 -17.24 -13.55
N VAL A 135 12.80 -17.25 -12.38
CA VAL A 135 14.23 -16.98 -12.26
C VAL A 135 15.06 -18.08 -12.93
N THR A 136 14.74 -19.36 -12.72
CA THR A 136 15.49 -20.48 -13.28
C THR A 136 15.31 -20.59 -14.80
N ARG A 137 14.12 -20.26 -15.32
CA ARG A 137 13.81 -20.40 -16.75
C ARG A 137 14.28 -19.23 -17.59
N PHE A 138 14.18 -18.00 -17.06
CA PHE A 138 14.40 -16.77 -17.80
C PHE A 138 15.56 -15.94 -17.28
N GLY A 139 16.12 -16.25 -16.11
CA GLY A 139 17.35 -15.66 -15.60
C GLY A 139 18.52 -15.94 -16.56
N GLY A 140 19.65 -15.37 -16.31
CA GLY A 140 20.83 -15.54 -17.17
C GLY A 140 21.83 -14.42 -16.91
N THR A 141 21.84 -13.33 -17.65
CA THR A 141 22.70 -12.18 -17.36
C THR A 141 22.20 -11.39 -16.13
N PRO A 142 23.07 -10.65 -15.43
CA PRO A 142 22.69 -9.80 -14.31
C PRO A 142 21.51 -8.87 -14.63
N THR A 143 21.57 -8.16 -15.73
CA THR A 143 20.49 -7.23 -16.17
C THR A 143 19.18 -7.98 -16.42
N ARG A 144 19.24 -9.14 -17.07
CA ARG A 144 18.03 -9.97 -17.31
C ARG A 144 17.44 -10.50 -16.02
N THR A 145 18.27 -10.91 -15.07
CA THR A 145 17.82 -11.36 -13.74
C THR A 145 17.12 -10.23 -12.99
N LEU A 146 17.65 -9.00 -13.01
CA LEU A 146 16.98 -7.84 -12.42
C LEU A 146 15.60 -7.58 -13.06
N ALA A 147 15.50 -7.64 -14.40
CA ALA A 147 14.24 -7.47 -15.10
C ALA A 147 13.21 -8.55 -14.73
N ILE A 148 13.64 -9.81 -14.61
CA ILE A 148 12.77 -10.92 -14.19
C ILE A 148 12.28 -10.73 -12.75
N LEU A 149 13.14 -10.28 -11.81
CA LEU A 149 12.72 -10.00 -10.43
C LEU A 149 11.68 -8.87 -10.36
N VAL A 150 11.83 -7.84 -11.19
CA VAL A 150 10.81 -6.78 -11.34
C VAL A 150 9.51 -7.38 -11.86
N LEU A 151 9.55 -8.17 -12.94
CA LEU A 151 8.37 -8.80 -13.53
C LEU A 151 7.66 -9.73 -12.54
N ILE A 152 8.41 -10.50 -11.76
CA ILE A 152 7.85 -11.36 -10.70
C ILE A 152 7.01 -10.52 -9.73
N ASN A 153 7.49 -9.36 -9.27
CA ASN A 153 6.72 -8.48 -8.37
C ASN A 153 5.41 -8.02 -9.01
N PHE A 154 5.41 -7.68 -10.31
CA PHE A 154 4.22 -7.27 -11.05
C PHE A 154 3.21 -8.42 -11.28
N VAL A 155 3.66 -9.67 -11.22
CA VAL A 155 2.77 -10.83 -11.32
C VAL A 155 2.28 -11.26 -9.94
N ILE A 156 3.18 -11.38 -8.96
CA ILE A 156 2.78 -11.87 -7.63
C ILE A 156 1.92 -10.88 -6.84
N VAL A 157 1.86 -9.60 -7.22
CA VAL A 157 0.96 -8.61 -6.58
C VAL A 157 -0.51 -9.02 -6.72
N PHE A 158 -0.87 -9.69 -7.80
CA PHE A 158 -2.22 -10.22 -7.99
C PHE A 158 -2.54 -11.34 -7.00
N PHE A 159 -1.55 -12.17 -6.67
CA PHE A 159 -1.71 -13.35 -5.80
C PHE A 159 -1.57 -13.04 -4.32
N ILE A 160 -0.72 -12.07 -3.96
CA ILE A 160 -0.40 -11.73 -2.56
C ILE A 160 -0.69 -10.24 -2.32
N PRO A 161 -1.89 -9.89 -1.83
CA PRO A 161 -2.27 -8.50 -1.53
C PRO A 161 -1.60 -7.95 -0.24
N SER A 162 -0.38 -8.36 0.04
CA SER A 162 0.41 -7.91 1.19
C SER A 162 1.84 -7.60 0.75
N THR A 163 2.21 -6.32 0.78
CA THR A 163 3.55 -5.85 0.45
C THR A 163 4.63 -6.54 1.29
N THR A 164 4.40 -6.69 2.60
CA THR A 164 5.36 -7.35 3.50
C THR A 164 5.52 -8.84 3.19
N ALA A 165 4.42 -9.54 2.87
CA ALA A 165 4.48 -10.97 2.52
C ALA A 165 5.24 -11.18 1.21
N ARG A 166 5.02 -10.32 0.19
CA ARG A 166 5.80 -10.35 -1.06
C ARG A 166 7.28 -10.10 -0.82
N ALA A 167 7.63 -9.08 -0.03
CA ALA A 167 9.02 -8.79 0.31
C ALA A 167 9.68 -9.96 1.06
N SER A 168 8.97 -10.59 2.02
CA SER A 168 9.47 -11.77 2.75
C SER A 168 9.71 -12.98 1.86
N LEU A 169 8.98 -13.11 0.75
CA LEU A 169 9.19 -14.14 -0.26
C LEU A 169 10.36 -13.79 -1.19
N MET A 170 10.48 -12.53 -1.60
CA MET A 170 11.45 -12.11 -2.60
C MET A 170 12.86 -11.92 -2.04
N VAL A 171 12.99 -11.41 -0.80
CA VAL A 171 14.31 -11.14 -0.19
C VAL A 171 15.20 -12.39 -0.12
N PRO A 172 14.75 -13.56 0.36
CA PRO A 172 15.56 -14.77 0.34
C PRO A 172 16.00 -15.19 -1.07
N ILE A 173 15.15 -15.06 -2.07
CA ILE A 173 15.48 -15.35 -3.48
C ILE A 173 16.57 -14.40 -3.97
N CYS A 174 16.46 -13.09 -3.66
CA CYS A 174 17.48 -12.12 -3.99
C CYS A 174 18.82 -12.43 -3.31
N ILE A 175 18.82 -12.83 -2.03
CA ILE A 175 20.05 -13.20 -1.30
C ILE A 175 20.74 -14.36 -1.98
N ILE A 176 20.04 -15.44 -2.34
CA ILE A 176 20.61 -16.59 -3.03
C ILE A 176 21.21 -16.16 -4.38
N LEU A 177 20.48 -15.33 -5.15
CA LEU A 177 21.00 -14.79 -6.39
C LEU A 177 22.28 -13.99 -6.16
N LEU A 178 22.34 -13.15 -5.14
CA LEU A 178 23.52 -12.34 -4.83
C LEU A 178 24.70 -13.17 -4.39
N GLU A 179 24.48 -14.30 -3.68
CA GLU A 179 25.52 -15.29 -3.40
C GLU A 179 26.06 -15.91 -4.70
N ILE A 180 25.18 -16.28 -5.64
CA ILE A 180 25.52 -16.82 -6.95
C ILE A 180 26.39 -15.84 -7.74
N TYR A 181 26.00 -14.59 -7.75
CA TYR A 181 26.72 -13.51 -8.42
C TYR A 181 27.95 -13.03 -7.63
N ARG A 182 28.29 -13.67 -6.49
CA ARG A 182 29.38 -13.28 -5.58
C ARG A 182 29.33 -11.78 -5.22
N ALA A 183 28.13 -11.23 -5.11
CA ALA A 183 27.94 -9.84 -4.78
C ALA A 183 28.27 -9.58 -3.30
N VAL A 184 29.12 -8.60 -3.05
CA VAL A 184 29.56 -8.25 -1.69
C VAL A 184 28.66 -7.15 -1.14
N PRO A 185 28.05 -7.33 0.06
CA PRO A 185 27.23 -6.31 0.71
C PRO A 185 27.97 -4.97 0.82
N GLY A 186 27.26 -3.88 0.51
CA GLY A 186 27.76 -2.51 0.54
C GLY A 186 28.75 -2.13 -0.58
N LYS A 187 29.30 -3.08 -1.34
CA LYS A 187 30.29 -2.82 -2.39
C LYS A 187 29.77 -3.08 -3.80
N SER A 188 29.02 -4.17 -4.00
CA SER A 188 28.51 -4.54 -5.33
C SER A 188 27.38 -3.64 -5.80
N ASN A 189 27.56 -2.91 -6.90
CA ASN A 189 26.51 -2.10 -7.51
C ASN A 189 25.33 -2.94 -8.00
N PHE A 190 25.61 -4.16 -8.52
CA PHE A 190 24.56 -5.11 -8.87
C PHE A 190 23.70 -5.48 -7.66
N GLY A 191 24.34 -5.81 -6.52
CA GLY A 191 23.64 -6.14 -5.28
C GLY A 191 22.83 -4.96 -4.74
N LYS A 192 23.38 -3.74 -4.77
CA LYS A 192 22.67 -2.52 -4.41
C LYS A 192 21.42 -2.34 -5.26
N LEU A 193 21.57 -2.41 -6.57
CA LEU A 193 20.46 -2.22 -7.51
C LEU A 193 19.41 -3.32 -7.36
N MET A 194 19.78 -4.58 -7.20
CA MET A 194 18.84 -5.69 -7.00
C MET A 194 17.93 -5.43 -5.79
N MET A 195 18.51 -5.09 -4.65
CA MET A 195 17.75 -4.85 -3.43
C MET A 195 16.90 -3.57 -3.51
N LEU A 196 17.44 -2.51 -4.09
CA LEU A 196 16.69 -1.27 -4.31
C LEU A 196 15.53 -1.46 -5.29
N LEU A 197 15.74 -2.18 -6.40
CA LEU A 197 14.67 -2.53 -7.35
C LEU A 197 13.58 -3.38 -6.70
N GLY A 198 13.93 -4.27 -5.77
CA GLY A 198 12.95 -5.03 -5.01
C GLY A 198 12.00 -4.12 -4.22
N VAL A 199 12.53 -3.09 -3.55
CA VAL A 199 11.73 -2.06 -2.86
C VAL A 199 10.83 -1.30 -3.84
N GLN A 200 11.39 -0.84 -4.97
CA GLN A 200 10.66 -0.05 -5.96
C GLN A 200 9.56 -0.89 -6.64
N ALA A 201 9.91 -2.09 -7.10
CA ALA A 201 8.97 -2.98 -7.80
C ALA A 201 7.79 -3.38 -6.92
N ASP A 202 8.01 -3.68 -5.63
CA ASP A 202 6.93 -3.97 -4.69
C ASP A 202 5.96 -2.79 -4.54
N ALA A 203 6.49 -1.58 -4.39
CA ALA A 203 5.69 -0.37 -4.22
C ALA A 203 4.91 0.00 -5.49
N LEU A 204 5.58 -0.01 -6.66
CA LEU A 204 4.97 0.36 -7.93
C LEU A 204 3.94 -0.68 -8.40
N ALA A 205 4.26 -1.97 -8.31
CA ALA A 205 3.29 -3.02 -8.61
C ALA A 205 2.04 -2.92 -7.73
N THR A 206 2.22 -2.55 -6.45
CA THR A 206 1.11 -2.35 -5.51
C THR A 206 0.17 -1.22 -5.94
N SER A 207 0.68 -0.13 -6.52
CA SER A 207 -0.19 0.97 -6.99
C SER A 207 -1.10 0.53 -8.12
N GLY A 208 -0.64 -0.38 -8.99
CA GLY A 208 -1.40 -0.86 -10.14
C GLY A 208 -2.55 -1.82 -9.83
N VAL A 209 -2.65 -2.38 -8.62
CA VAL A 209 -3.66 -3.37 -8.26
C VAL A 209 -4.46 -2.91 -7.04
N MET A 210 -5.78 -2.83 -7.16
CA MET A 210 -6.68 -2.37 -6.09
C MET A 210 -6.45 -3.16 -4.80
N THR A 211 -6.43 -4.47 -4.87
CA THR A 211 -6.21 -5.37 -3.73
C THR A 211 -4.76 -5.47 -3.30
N GLY A 212 -3.82 -4.79 -3.96
CA GLY A 212 -2.39 -4.84 -3.66
C GLY A 212 -2.01 -4.38 -2.24
N THR A 213 -2.84 -3.51 -1.65
CA THR A 213 -2.71 -3.06 -0.25
C THR A 213 -4.05 -2.54 0.27
N ALA A 214 -4.23 -2.61 1.60
CA ALA A 214 -5.41 -2.04 2.26
C ALA A 214 -5.57 -0.54 2.00
N ALA A 215 -4.49 0.21 1.81
CA ALA A 215 -4.54 1.64 1.52
C ALA A 215 -5.32 1.95 0.22
N ASN A 216 -5.14 1.14 -0.83
CA ASN A 216 -5.88 1.30 -2.09
C ASN A 216 -7.38 1.04 -1.89
N MET A 217 -7.73 -0.01 -1.15
CA MET A 217 -9.14 -0.33 -0.84
C MET A 217 -9.80 0.77 0.00
N ILE A 218 -9.06 1.34 0.95
CA ILE A 218 -9.52 2.49 1.75
C ILE A 218 -9.78 3.71 0.85
N ALA A 219 -8.90 3.98 -0.11
CA ALA A 219 -9.09 5.09 -1.05
C ALA A 219 -10.35 4.93 -1.90
N VAL A 220 -10.58 3.72 -2.44
CA VAL A 220 -11.79 3.41 -3.23
C VAL A 220 -13.06 3.66 -2.42
N GLN A 221 -13.08 3.26 -1.14
CA GLN A 221 -14.25 3.51 -0.30
C GLN A 221 -14.51 5.00 -0.07
N PHE A 222 -13.47 5.81 0.17
CA PHE A 222 -13.66 7.26 0.29
C PHE A 222 -14.15 7.89 -1.03
N ILE A 223 -13.64 7.44 -2.18
CA ILE A 223 -14.12 7.91 -3.49
C ILE A 223 -15.59 7.56 -3.66
N TYR A 224 -16.00 6.36 -3.27
CA TYR A 224 -17.40 5.94 -3.32
C TYR A 224 -18.29 6.79 -2.40
N ASP A 225 -17.91 6.90 -1.11
CA ASP A 225 -18.73 7.55 -0.09
C ASP A 225 -18.85 9.07 -0.29
N GLN A 226 -17.75 9.74 -0.68
CA GLN A 226 -17.66 11.21 -0.65
C GLN A 226 -17.63 11.86 -2.04
N ALA A 227 -17.19 11.14 -3.07
CA ALA A 227 -17.18 11.64 -4.45
C ALA A 227 -18.28 11.02 -5.33
N GLY A 228 -19.01 10.02 -4.82
CA GLY A 228 -20.04 9.30 -5.55
C GLY A 228 -19.52 8.47 -6.73
N GLY A 229 -18.21 8.20 -6.79
CA GLY A 229 -17.57 7.46 -7.87
C GLY A 229 -17.44 5.97 -7.55
N GLU A 230 -18.01 5.12 -8.35
CA GLU A 230 -17.82 3.67 -8.26
C GLU A 230 -16.58 3.28 -9.07
N ILE A 231 -15.53 2.81 -8.39
CA ILE A 231 -14.28 2.33 -9.01
C ILE A 231 -14.25 0.82 -8.91
N GLY A 232 -14.46 0.16 -10.04
CA GLY A 232 -14.35 -1.29 -10.17
C GLY A 232 -12.89 -1.78 -10.14
N TYR A 233 -12.73 -3.09 -10.05
CA TYR A 233 -11.39 -3.71 -10.06
C TYR A 233 -10.65 -3.44 -11.37
N MET A 234 -11.36 -3.54 -12.50
CA MET A 234 -10.81 -3.29 -13.83
C MET A 234 -10.51 -1.80 -14.07
N ASP A 235 -11.36 -0.90 -13.56
CA ASP A 235 -11.11 0.54 -13.65
C ASP A 235 -9.79 0.91 -12.98
N TRP A 236 -9.58 0.40 -11.74
CA TRP A 236 -8.32 0.58 -11.05
C TRP A 236 -7.14 0.00 -11.81
N LEU A 237 -7.29 -1.23 -12.33
CA LEU A 237 -6.23 -1.94 -13.04
C LEU A 237 -5.85 -1.23 -14.33
N LEU A 238 -6.83 -0.85 -15.14
CA LEU A 238 -6.62 -0.15 -16.42
C LEU A 238 -6.04 1.25 -16.20
N ALA A 239 -6.48 1.96 -15.17
CA ALA A 239 -5.91 3.27 -14.84
C ALA A 239 -4.50 3.15 -14.25
N GLY A 240 -4.30 2.25 -13.29
CA GLY A 240 -3.08 2.20 -12.46
C GLY A 240 -1.93 1.38 -13.05
N MET A 241 -2.22 0.20 -13.63
CA MET A 241 -1.17 -0.73 -14.05
C MET A 241 -0.26 -0.18 -15.18
N PRO A 242 -0.79 0.46 -16.24
CA PRO A 242 0.07 1.04 -17.28
C PRO A 242 1.03 2.11 -16.72
N MET A 243 0.54 2.97 -15.81
CA MET A 243 1.37 3.99 -15.17
C MET A 243 2.43 3.37 -14.26
N ALA A 244 2.08 2.34 -13.49
CA ALA A 244 3.01 1.62 -12.65
C ALA A 244 4.12 0.93 -13.45
N MET A 245 3.76 0.27 -14.56
CA MET A 245 4.72 -0.37 -15.45
C MET A 245 5.64 0.65 -16.13
N MET A 246 5.09 1.75 -16.64
CA MET A 246 5.88 2.82 -17.27
C MET A 246 6.84 3.45 -16.26
N SER A 247 6.36 3.78 -15.07
CA SER A 247 7.20 4.30 -13.98
C SER A 247 8.30 3.31 -13.61
N MET A 248 7.99 2.01 -13.55
CA MET A 248 8.97 0.98 -13.23
C MET A 248 10.01 0.80 -14.34
N CYS A 249 9.61 0.81 -15.61
CA CYS A 249 10.54 0.76 -16.74
C CYS A 249 11.53 1.93 -16.71
N LEU A 250 11.05 3.16 -16.50
CA LEU A 250 11.91 4.33 -16.40
C LEU A 250 12.83 4.26 -15.18
N THR A 251 12.29 3.86 -14.01
CA THR A 251 13.06 3.64 -12.78
C THR A 251 14.16 2.59 -13.00
N PHE A 252 13.84 1.47 -13.63
CA PHE A 252 14.79 0.42 -13.96
C PHE A 252 15.93 0.93 -14.86
N LEU A 253 15.60 1.63 -15.93
CA LEU A 253 16.60 2.20 -16.86
C LEU A 253 17.51 3.22 -16.17
N VAL A 254 16.96 4.07 -15.31
CA VAL A 254 17.75 5.00 -14.50
C VAL A 254 18.62 4.25 -13.50
N GLY A 255 18.10 3.21 -12.87
CA GLY A 255 18.85 2.33 -11.96
C GLY A 255 20.08 1.71 -12.62
N LEU A 256 19.94 1.17 -13.84
CA LEU A 256 21.07 0.63 -14.62
C LEU A 256 22.15 1.69 -14.93
N ARG A 257 21.76 2.96 -15.09
CA ARG A 257 22.73 4.05 -15.33
C ARG A 257 23.41 4.52 -14.04
N LEU A 258 22.69 4.55 -12.93
CA LEU A 258 23.23 5.00 -11.63
C LEU A 258 24.14 3.96 -10.96
N PHE A 259 23.77 2.68 -11.07
CA PHE A 259 24.48 1.56 -10.45
C PHE A 259 25.12 0.69 -11.54
N ARG A 260 26.12 1.23 -12.23
CA ARG A 260 26.81 0.50 -13.32
C ARG A 260 27.54 -0.73 -12.77
N PHE A 261 27.37 -1.85 -13.42
CA PHE A 261 28.04 -3.13 -13.13
C PHE A 261 28.38 -3.83 -14.46
N SER A 262 29.28 -4.83 -14.41
CA SER A 262 29.58 -5.67 -15.58
C SER A 262 28.59 -6.82 -15.69
N ASP A 263 28.16 -7.13 -16.92
CA ASP A 263 27.34 -8.30 -17.22
C ASP A 263 28.18 -9.60 -17.38
N GLU A 264 29.52 -9.48 -17.29
CA GLU A 264 30.45 -10.61 -17.41
C GLU A 264 30.60 -11.35 -16.07
N ILE A 265 29.59 -12.05 -15.64
CA ILE A 265 29.63 -12.88 -14.44
C ILE A 265 29.26 -14.31 -14.84
N ASP A 266 30.12 -15.27 -14.45
CA ASP A 266 29.91 -16.70 -14.72
C ASP A 266 28.74 -17.26 -13.88
N PHE A 267 27.69 -17.67 -14.56
CA PHE A 267 26.44 -18.15 -13.97
C PHE A 267 26.43 -19.65 -13.68
N SER A 268 27.37 -20.40 -14.23
CA SER A 268 27.24 -21.85 -14.37
C SER A 268 27.10 -22.61 -13.06
N HIS A 269 27.72 -22.12 -11.98
CA HIS A 269 27.76 -22.83 -10.69
C HIS A 269 26.64 -22.46 -9.70
N GLY A 270 25.96 -21.38 -9.91
CA GLY A 270 24.99 -20.89 -8.90
C GLY A 270 23.54 -21.17 -9.25
N MET A 271 23.21 -21.31 -10.52
CA MET A 271 21.85 -21.62 -10.97
C MET A 271 21.38 -23.01 -10.48
N SER A 272 22.31 -23.95 -10.29
CA SER A 272 22.03 -25.29 -9.74
C SER A 272 21.34 -25.25 -8.38
N LYS A 273 21.72 -24.31 -7.49
CA LYS A 273 21.10 -24.16 -6.15
C LYS A 273 19.64 -23.71 -6.23
N LEU A 274 19.32 -22.81 -7.16
CA LEU A 274 17.93 -22.37 -7.40
C LEU A 274 17.11 -23.46 -8.10
N GLU A 275 17.71 -24.17 -9.04
CA GLU A 275 17.09 -25.33 -9.67
C GLU A 275 16.83 -26.45 -8.67
N GLU A 276 17.76 -26.68 -7.74
CA GLU A 276 17.59 -27.65 -6.65
C GLU A 276 16.42 -27.23 -5.74
N GLN A 277 16.34 -25.94 -5.35
CA GLN A 277 15.20 -25.44 -4.60
C GLN A 277 13.88 -25.54 -5.38
N HIS A 278 13.90 -25.29 -6.70
CA HIS A 278 12.70 -25.47 -7.53
C HIS A 278 12.33 -26.96 -7.63
N ARG A 279 13.30 -27.85 -7.81
CA ARG A 279 13.09 -29.31 -7.85
C ARG A 279 12.62 -29.85 -6.50
N SER A 280 13.10 -29.32 -5.39
CA SER A 280 12.71 -29.75 -4.03
C SER A 280 11.23 -29.48 -3.73
N LEU A 281 10.58 -28.57 -4.44
CA LEU A 281 9.13 -28.37 -4.36
C LEU A 281 8.34 -29.56 -4.96
N GLY A 282 8.98 -30.44 -5.73
CA GLY A 282 8.34 -31.60 -6.36
C GLY A 282 7.26 -31.23 -7.39
N PRO A 283 6.36 -32.15 -7.72
CA PRO A 283 5.24 -31.88 -8.63
C PRO A 283 4.24 -30.89 -8.02
N ILE A 284 3.43 -30.24 -8.86
CA ILE A 284 2.40 -29.29 -8.41
C ILE A 284 1.47 -30.01 -7.42
N SER A 285 1.43 -29.51 -6.19
CA SER A 285 0.64 -30.07 -5.10
C SER A 285 -0.86 -29.83 -5.28
N LEU A 286 -1.69 -30.58 -4.57
CA LEU A 286 -3.15 -30.37 -4.57
C LEU A 286 -3.49 -28.98 -4.00
N ALA A 287 -2.71 -28.49 -3.00
CA ALA A 287 -2.89 -27.17 -2.43
C ALA A 287 -2.63 -26.06 -3.47
N GLU A 288 -1.56 -26.19 -4.26
CA GLU A 288 -1.26 -25.24 -5.34
C GLU A 288 -2.34 -25.24 -6.42
N LYS A 289 -2.86 -26.40 -6.81
CA LYS A 289 -3.96 -26.52 -7.80
C LYS A 289 -5.24 -25.84 -7.29
N LYS A 290 -5.61 -26.07 -6.04
CA LYS A 290 -6.77 -25.41 -5.40
C LYS A 290 -6.59 -23.90 -5.33
N ALA A 291 -5.43 -23.42 -4.86
CA ALA A 291 -5.10 -22.00 -4.81
C ALA A 291 -5.21 -21.35 -6.19
N MET A 292 -4.64 -21.99 -7.21
CA MET A 292 -4.68 -21.51 -8.59
C MET A 292 -6.12 -21.46 -9.13
N ALA A 293 -6.94 -22.48 -8.87
CA ALA A 293 -8.34 -22.51 -9.32
C ALA A 293 -9.18 -21.43 -8.65
N ILE A 294 -9.07 -21.26 -7.31
CA ILE A 294 -9.80 -20.22 -6.56
C ILE A 294 -9.38 -18.84 -7.05
N PHE A 295 -8.08 -18.63 -7.23
CA PHE A 295 -7.56 -17.35 -7.69
C PHE A 295 -7.99 -17.04 -9.13
N ALA A 296 -7.89 -18.01 -10.06
CA ALA A 296 -8.34 -17.82 -11.43
C ALA A 296 -9.83 -17.49 -11.49
N LEU A 297 -10.67 -18.18 -10.70
CA LEU A 297 -12.10 -17.86 -10.58
C LEU A 297 -12.30 -16.42 -10.09
N THR A 298 -11.60 -16.00 -9.04
CA THR A 298 -11.72 -14.66 -8.46
C THR A 298 -11.37 -13.57 -9.47
N VAL A 299 -10.24 -13.72 -10.16
CA VAL A 299 -9.81 -12.75 -11.18
C VAL A 299 -10.77 -12.74 -12.36
N THR A 300 -11.26 -13.91 -12.79
CA THR A 300 -12.26 -13.98 -13.87
C THR A 300 -13.54 -13.25 -13.50
N LEU A 301 -14.07 -13.45 -12.29
CA LEU A 301 -15.27 -12.75 -11.83
C LEU A 301 -15.07 -11.24 -11.76
N TRP A 302 -13.91 -10.77 -11.28
CA TRP A 302 -13.60 -9.34 -11.28
C TRP A 302 -13.41 -8.76 -12.69
N ALA A 303 -12.73 -9.48 -13.57
CA ALA A 303 -12.47 -9.02 -14.94
C ALA A 303 -13.71 -9.03 -15.84
N THR A 304 -14.73 -9.81 -15.47
CA THR A 304 -15.96 -9.92 -16.26
C THR A 304 -17.15 -9.18 -15.62
N ALA A 305 -16.94 -8.41 -14.55
CA ALA A 305 -18.04 -7.75 -13.83
C ALA A 305 -18.95 -6.94 -14.76
N ASP A 306 -18.39 -6.05 -15.59
CA ASP A 306 -19.12 -5.22 -16.54
C ASP A 306 -19.84 -6.06 -17.64
N TYR A 307 -19.21 -7.17 -18.08
CA TYR A 307 -19.84 -8.09 -19.04
C TYR A 307 -20.96 -8.91 -18.41
N GLN A 308 -20.90 -9.19 -17.09
CA GLN A 308 -21.97 -9.90 -16.38
C GLN A 308 -23.27 -9.12 -16.41
N GLU A 309 -23.25 -7.80 -16.30
CA GLU A 309 -24.43 -6.93 -16.44
C GLU A 309 -25.10 -7.11 -17.80
N ILE A 310 -24.28 -7.23 -18.87
CA ILE A 310 -24.77 -7.45 -20.23
C ILE A 310 -25.31 -8.88 -20.42
N TRP A 311 -24.61 -9.89 -19.87
CA TRP A 311 -24.96 -11.30 -20.05
C TRP A 311 -26.16 -11.75 -19.22
N PHE A 312 -26.36 -11.12 -18.06
CA PHE A 312 -27.36 -11.52 -17.07
C PHE A 312 -28.42 -10.44 -16.81
N ASP A 313 -28.69 -9.61 -17.83
CA ASP A 313 -29.78 -8.63 -17.82
C ASP A 313 -29.76 -7.69 -16.59
N GLY A 314 -28.63 -7.04 -16.38
CA GLY A 314 -28.41 -6.09 -15.31
C GLY A 314 -27.93 -6.69 -13.97
N PHE A 315 -27.62 -8.00 -13.92
CA PHE A 315 -27.03 -8.62 -12.74
C PHE A 315 -25.52 -8.75 -12.88
N SER A 316 -24.79 -8.21 -11.90
CA SER A 316 -23.34 -8.44 -11.76
C SER A 316 -22.95 -8.77 -10.33
N ILE A 317 -21.89 -9.54 -10.17
CA ILE A 317 -21.32 -9.88 -8.87
C ILE A 317 -20.30 -8.80 -8.51
N SER A 318 -20.62 -7.99 -7.50
CA SER A 318 -19.74 -6.92 -7.04
C SER A 318 -18.35 -7.43 -6.62
N ILE A 319 -17.36 -6.54 -6.64
CA ILE A 319 -15.98 -6.85 -6.20
C ILE A 319 -15.95 -7.39 -4.76
N TYR A 320 -16.84 -6.92 -3.91
CA TYR A 320 -16.96 -7.31 -2.51
C TYR A 320 -17.48 -8.73 -2.36
N VAL A 321 -18.56 -9.06 -3.05
CA VAL A 321 -19.17 -10.40 -3.04
C VAL A 321 -18.20 -11.42 -3.63
N THR A 322 -17.57 -11.11 -4.76
CA THR A 322 -16.54 -11.95 -5.39
C THR A 322 -15.40 -12.29 -4.40
N ALA A 323 -14.89 -11.29 -3.67
CA ALA A 323 -13.83 -11.49 -2.69
C ALA A 323 -14.28 -12.42 -1.55
N VAL A 324 -15.51 -12.23 -1.05
CA VAL A 324 -16.07 -13.08 0.03
C VAL A 324 -16.30 -14.50 -0.47
N ILE A 325 -16.79 -14.71 -1.70
CA ILE A 325 -16.90 -16.04 -2.33
C ILE A 325 -15.53 -16.73 -2.34
N ALA A 326 -14.48 -16.03 -2.76
CA ALA A 326 -13.12 -16.56 -2.78
C ALA A 326 -12.62 -16.94 -1.37
N ALA A 327 -12.87 -16.10 -0.38
CA ALA A 327 -12.53 -16.39 1.01
C ALA A 327 -13.29 -17.62 1.56
N VAL A 328 -14.59 -17.74 1.26
CA VAL A 328 -15.40 -18.92 1.61
C VAL A 328 -14.82 -20.18 0.97
N LEU A 329 -14.47 -20.13 -0.31
CA LEU A 329 -13.84 -21.26 -1.00
C LEU A 329 -12.49 -21.65 -0.37
N CYS A 330 -11.69 -20.68 0.08
CA CYS A 330 -10.42 -20.95 0.77
C CYS A 330 -10.61 -21.63 2.14
N LEU A 331 -11.72 -21.36 2.82
CA LEU A 331 -12.03 -21.86 4.15
C LEU A 331 -12.94 -23.09 4.17
N MET A 332 -13.60 -23.40 3.04
CA MET A 332 -14.59 -24.48 2.96
C MET A 332 -13.95 -25.85 3.23
N PRO A 333 -14.49 -26.66 4.14
CA PRO A 333 -13.98 -28.01 4.40
C PRO A 333 -13.87 -28.86 3.13
N ARG A 334 -12.79 -29.61 2.97
CA ARG A 334 -12.43 -30.48 1.84
C ARG A 334 -12.06 -29.73 0.53
N VAL A 335 -12.67 -28.60 0.24
CA VAL A 335 -12.35 -27.76 -0.94
C VAL A 335 -11.21 -26.80 -0.63
N GLY A 336 -11.27 -26.14 0.52
CA GLY A 336 -10.38 -25.08 0.90
C GLY A 336 -8.96 -25.50 1.27
N LEU A 337 -8.20 -24.52 1.65
CA LEU A 337 -6.76 -24.59 1.94
C LEU A 337 -6.45 -24.25 3.39
N LEU A 338 -7.37 -23.55 4.08
CA LEU A 338 -7.17 -22.94 5.39
C LEU A 338 -8.25 -23.34 6.37
N GLU A 339 -7.86 -23.39 7.65
CA GLU A 339 -8.79 -23.22 8.76
C GLU A 339 -8.87 -21.71 9.11
N TRP A 340 -9.98 -21.27 9.72
CA TRP A 340 -10.19 -19.87 10.10
C TRP A 340 -9.03 -19.28 10.92
N LYS A 341 -8.48 -20.04 11.86
CA LYS A 341 -7.35 -19.62 12.72
C LYS A 341 -6.02 -19.42 11.97
N GLU A 342 -5.89 -20.01 10.77
CA GLU A 342 -4.72 -19.86 9.90
C GLU A 342 -4.82 -18.61 8.99
N ALA A 343 -6.02 -18.06 8.83
CA ALA A 343 -6.25 -16.81 8.14
C ALA A 343 -5.69 -15.66 8.97
N ASN A 344 -4.54 -15.13 8.57
CA ASN A 344 -3.86 -14.06 9.30
C ASN A 344 -4.53 -12.69 9.07
N ILE A 345 -5.79 -12.57 9.51
CA ILE A 345 -6.58 -11.35 9.37
C ILE A 345 -6.06 -10.28 10.34
N LYS A 346 -5.75 -9.12 9.80
CA LYS A 346 -5.26 -7.97 10.59
C LYS A 346 -6.44 -7.17 11.15
N TRP A 347 -7.05 -7.66 12.23
CA TRP A 347 -8.20 -7.01 12.87
C TRP A 347 -7.92 -5.60 13.37
N ASP A 348 -6.69 -5.34 13.81
CA ASP A 348 -6.20 -4.01 14.16
C ASP A 348 -6.37 -3.03 12.99
N LEU A 349 -6.10 -3.48 11.75
CA LEU A 349 -6.28 -2.68 10.55
C LEU A 349 -7.75 -2.49 10.17
N MET A 350 -8.63 -3.49 10.44
CA MET A 350 -10.07 -3.35 10.21
C MET A 350 -10.67 -2.29 11.12
N ILE A 351 -10.35 -2.36 12.41
CA ILE A 351 -10.81 -1.38 13.41
C ILE A 351 -10.26 0.02 13.08
N PHE A 352 -8.98 0.10 12.67
CA PHE A 352 -8.40 1.35 12.22
C PHE A 352 -9.19 1.95 11.03
N ALA A 353 -9.46 1.16 10.01
CA ALA A 353 -10.19 1.60 8.83
C ALA A 353 -11.61 2.08 9.19
N ALA A 354 -12.33 1.31 10.02
CA ALA A 354 -13.66 1.69 10.47
C ALA A 354 -13.69 3.06 11.16
N GLY A 355 -12.78 3.31 12.12
CA GLY A 355 -12.72 4.62 12.81
C GLY A 355 -12.27 5.75 11.90
N ALA A 356 -11.42 5.46 10.93
CA ALA A 356 -11.00 6.41 9.93
C ALA A 356 -12.16 6.83 9.01
N TYR A 357 -12.98 5.87 8.56
CA TYR A 357 -14.19 6.17 7.80
C TYR A 357 -15.21 6.94 8.65
N ALA A 358 -15.41 6.55 9.91
CA ALA A 358 -16.33 7.26 10.80
C ALA A 358 -15.93 8.74 10.93
N ALA A 359 -14.65 9.03 11.18
CA ALA A 359 -14.16 10.39 11.34
C ALA A 359 -14.17 11.17 10.02
N GLY A 360 -13.76 10.56 8.91
CA GLY A 360 -13.74 11.19 7.59
C GLY A 360 -15.15 11.51 7.07
N ASN A 361 -16.06 10.54 7.14
CA ASN A 361 -17.44 10.73 6.69
C ASN A 361 -18.23 11.69 7.61
N ALA A 362 -17.94 11.71 8.91
CA ALA A 362 -18.52 12.71 9.81
C ALA A 362 -18.06 14.13 9.46
N LEU A 363 -16.76 14.29 9.16
CA LEU A 363 -16.20 15.60 8.76
C LEU A 363 -16.79 16.10 7.45
N GLU A 364 -17.00 15.21 6.49
CA GLU A 364 -17.61 15.52 5.19
C GLU A 364 -19.08 15.85 5.35
N SER A 365 -19.89 14.95 5.93
CA SER A 365 -21.35 15.10 6.05
C SER A 365 -21.82 16.30 6.88
N THR A 366 -20.93 16.85 7.72
CA THR A 366 -21.18 18.03 8.54
C THR A 366 -20.62 19.34 7.97
N GLY A 367 -20.10 19.32 6.72
CA GLY A 367 -19.49 20.49 6.08
C GLY A 367 -18.13 20.91 6.65
N GLY A 368 -17.59 20.16 7.64
CA GLY A 368 -16.31 20.47 8.27
C GLY A 368 -15.12 20.36 7.31
N ALA A 369 -15.18 19.40 6.38
CA ALA A 369 -14.14 19.21 5.35
C ALA A 369 -14.11 20.41 4.39
N GLU A 370 -15.27 20.81 3.86
CA GLU A 370 -15.39 21.95 2.94
C GLU A 370 -14.93 23.26 3.59
N TRP A 371 -15.35 23.52 4.83
CA TRP A 371 -14.92 24.70 5.58
C TRP A 371 -13.39 24.74 5.76
N MET A 372 -12.78 23.66 6.20
CA MET A 372 -11.34 23.57 6.42
C MET A 372 -10.54 23.72 5.11
N ILE A 373 -10.93 23.01 4.08
CA ILE A 373 -10.24 23.04 2.78
C ILE A 373 -10.48 24.40 2.09
N GLY A 374 -11.70 24.94 2.12
CA GLY A 374 -12.00 26.27 1.58
C GLY A 374 -11.17 27.38 2.23
N GLY A 375 -10.94 27.28 3.54
CA GLY A 375 -10.02 28.18 4.24
C GLY A 375 -8.58 28.08 3.75
N LEU A 376 -8.06 26.85 3.54
CA LEU A 376 -6.74 26.62 3.00
C LEU A 376 -6.60 27.10 1.55
N VAL A 377 -7.60 26.82 0.70
CA VAL A 377 -7.62 27.21 -0.72
C VAL A 377 -7.51 28.72 -0.86
N ARG A 378 -8.36 29.46 -0.12
CA ARG A 378 -8.31 30.94 -0.10
C ARG A 378 -7.00 31.47 0.49
N GLY A 379 -6.55 30.90 1.61
CA GLY A 379 -5.32 31.35 2.30
C GLY A 379 -4.05 31.15 1.49
N LEU A 380 -4.00 30.11 0.64
CA LEU A 380 -2.85 29.77 -0.20
C LEU A 380 -3.00 30.29 -1.66
N GLY A 381 -4.12 30.90 -2.02
CA GLY A 381 -4.38 31.38 -3.38
C GLY A 381 -4.48 30.29 -4.43
N ILE A 382 -4.87 29.09 -4.03
CA ILE A 382 -4.98 27.91 -4.93
C ILE A 382 -6.05 28.15 -6.00
N GLU A 383 -7.07 28.96 -5.70
CA GLU A 383 -8.15 29.34 -6.63
C GLU A 383 -7.64 29.98 -7.92
N THR A 384 -6.45 30.58 -7.89
CA THR A 384 -5.85 31.23 -9.05
C THR A 384 -5.02 30.31 -9.93
N MET A 385 -4.84 29.06 -9.50
CA MET A 385 -4.04 28.06 -10.23
C MET A 385 -4.86 27.46 -11.37
N SER A 386 -4.19 27.14 -12.47
CA SER A 386 -4.82 26.36 -13.54
C SER A 386 -5.13 24.95 -13.07
N THR A 387 -6.18 24.31 -13.62
CA THR A 387 -6.52 22.90 -13.35
C THR A 387 -5.30 21.99 -13.43
N ALA A 388 -4.48 22.14 -14.47
CA ALA A 388 -3.28 21.34 -14.63
C ALA A 388 -2.28 21.53 -13.46
N ALA A 389 -2.10 22.76 -13.00
CA ALA A 389 -1.22 23.05 -11.88
C ALA A 389 -1.73 22.42 -10.57
N VAL A 390 -3.05 22.49 -10.32
CA VAL A 390 -3.66 21.85 -9.14
C VAL A 390 -3.43 20.34 -9.15
N TYR A 391 -3.68 19.65 -10.27
CA TYR A 391 -3.42 18.21 -10.39
C TYR A 391 -1.96 17.86 -10.11
N VAL A 392 -1.02 18.57 -10.74
CA VAL A 392 0.42 18.33 -10.56
C VAL A 392 0.82 18.56 -9.10
N VAL A 393 0.40 19.67 -8.50
CA VAL A 393 0.73 19.99 -7.09
C VAL A 393 0.15 18.93 -6.15
N VAL A 394 -1.10 18.53 -6.30
CA VAL A 394 -1.74 17.51 -5.47
C VAL A 394 -1.04 16.15 -5.60
N ILE A 395 -0.71 15.73 -6.83
CA ILE A 395 0.00 14.48 -7.09
C ILE A 395 1.36 14.48 -6.39
N PHE A 396 2.17 15.53 -6.56
CA PHE A 396 3.50 15.60 -5.95
C PHE A 396 3.44 15.77 -4.42
N LEU A 397 2.52 16.57 -3.92
CA LEU A 397 2.31 16.73 -2.47
C LEU A 397 1.88 15.39 -1.85
N SER A 398 0.93 14.70 -2.46
CA SER A 398 0.53 13.36 -2.06
C SER A 398 1.68 12.35 -2.19
N MET A 399 2.46 12.41 -3.28
CA MET A 399 3.63 11.57 -3.49
C MET A 399 4.65 11.71 -2.35
N PHE A 400 5.05 12.92 -2.00
CA PHE A 400 6.07 13.17 -0.99
C PHE A 400 5.54 13.20 0.45
N SER A 401 4.24 13.13 0.67
CA SER A 401 3.64 13.10 2.02
C SER A 401 4.15 11.93 2.89
N HIS A 402 4.70 10.86 2.28
CA HIS A 402 5.31 9.75 3.00
C HIS A 402 6.57 10.13 3.80
N MET A 403 7.17 11.28 3.51
CA MET A 403 8.29 11.80 4.31
C MET A 403 7.83 12.28 5.69
N VAL A 404 6.55 12.62 5.82
CA VAL A 404 5.90 13.04 7.08
C VAL A 404 5.12 11.88 7.70
N PHE A 405 4.34 11.16 6.89
CA PHE A 405 3.48 10.07 7.34
C PHE A 405 4.05 8.71 6.93
N THR A 406 4.56 7.94 7.86
CA THR A 406 5.16 6.63 7.57
C THR A 406 4.13 5.54 7.22
N SER A 407 2.89 5.64 7.75
CA SER A 407 1.83 4.67 7.49
C SER A 407 1.06 4.99 6.22
N LYS A 408 1.06 4.06 5.25
CA LYS A 408 0.27 4.18 4.01
C LYS A 408 -1.22 4.37 4.28
N THR A 409 -1.78 3.57 5.20
CA THR A 409 -3.21 3.61 5.54
C THR A 409 -3.60 4.90 6.22
N VAL A 410 -2.83 5.37 7.22
CA VAL A 410 -3.06 6.67 7.86
C VAL A 410 -2.99 7.80 6.83
N ARG A 411 -1.99 7.76 5.94
CA ARG A 411 -1.84 8.76 4.88
C ARG A 411 -3.04 8.79 3.93
N THR A 412 -3.54 7.62 3.52
CA THR A 412 -4.76 7.52 2.69
C THR A 412 -5.96 8.14 3.37
N THR A 413 -6.16 7.81 4.65
CA THR A 413 -7.29 8.31 5.45
C THR A 413 -7.29 9.83 5.62
N ILE A 414 -6.11 10.46 5.62
CA ILE A 414 -5.98 11.90 5.76
C ILE A 414 -6.11 12.59 4.39
N LEU A 415 -5.38 12.09 3.41
CA LEU A 415 -5.23 12.81 2.14
C LEU A 415 -6.43 12.65 1.22
N ILE A 416 -7.00 11.45 1.10
CA ILE A 416 -8.06 11.22 0.10
C ILE A 416 -9.31 12.03 0.41
N PRO A 417 -9.88 12.05 1.62
CA PRO A 417 -11.01 12.95 1.93
C PRO A 417 -10.68 14.43 1.70
N SER A 418 -9.48 14.86 2.10
CA SER A 418 -9.05 16.26 1.91
C SER A 418 -8.92 16.63 0.43
N ILE A 419 -8.44 15.70 -0.41
CA ILE A 419 -8.32 15.90 -1.86
C ILE A 419 -9.68 15.92 -2.52
N ILE A 420 -10.62 15.08 -2.09
CA ILE A 420 -12.02 15.09 -2.57
C ILE A 420 -12.65 16.43 -2.25
N ALA A 421 -12.57 16.90 -1.01
CA ALA A 421 -13.11 18.20 -0.59
C ALA A 421 -12.44 19.37 -1.35
N LEU A 422 -11.14 19.29 -1.61
CA LEU A 422 -10.42 20.27 -2.45
C LEU A 422 -10.99 20.32 -3.87
N ALA A 423 -11.17 19.15 -4.50
CA ALA A 423 -11.71 19.07 -5.85
C ALA A 423 -13.14 19.66 -5.92
N GLN A 424 -13.99 19.30 -4.97
CA GLN A 424 -15.36 19.84 -4.87
C GLN A 424 -15.34 21.37 -4.70
N THR A 425 -14.49 21.91 -3.82
CA THR A 425 -14.34 23.35 -3.59
C THR A 425 -13.89 24.10 -4.84
N LEU A 426 -13.03 23.49 -5.66
CA LEU A 426 -12.51 24.09 -6.89
C LEU A 426 -13.37 23.80 -8.14
N GLY A 427 -14.46 23.05 -8.01
CA GLY A 427 -15.30 22.62 -9.14
C GLY A 427 -14.59 21.65 -10.10
N LEU A 428 -13.60 20.92 -9.62
CA LEU A 428 -12.90 19.85 -10.36
C LEU A 428 -13.59 18.51 -10.13
N ASN A 429 -13.33 17.53 -11.00
CA ASN A 429 -13.84 16.19 -10.81
C ASN A 429 -13.17 15.50 -9.58
N PRO A 430 -13.90 15.25 -8.48
CA PRO A 430 -13.33 14.73 -7.26
C PRO A 430 -12.88 13.27 -7.40
N VAL A 431 -13.54 12.48 -8.26
CA VAL A 431 -13.18 11.08 -8.53
C VAL A 431 -11.81 11.02 -9.21
N THR A 432 -11.64 11.81 -10.27
CA THR A 432 -10.39 11.81 -11.06
C THR A 432 -9.18 12.28 -10.25
N LEU A 433 -9.34 13.37 -9.47
CA LEU A 433 -8.25 13.91 -8.66
C LEU A 433 -7.87 12.94 -7.51
N ALA A 434 -8.88 12.38 -6.83
CA ALA A 434 -8.65 11.43 -5.75
C ALA A 434 -8.06 10.10 -6.25
N LEU A 435 -8.52 9.60 -7.41
CA LEU A 435 -7.97 8.40 -8.02
C LEU A 435 -6.50 8.60 -8.42
N ALA A 436 -6.16 9.70 -9.05
CA ALA A 436 -4.78 10.03 -9.40
C ALA A 436 -3.87 10.13 -8.17
N ALA A 437 -4.33 10.79 -7.10
CA ALA A 437 -3.61 10.87 -5.84
C ALA A 437 -3.44 9.50 -5.19
N SER A 438 -4.43 8.62 -5.28
CA SER A 438 -4.40 7.27 -4.69
C SER A 438 -3.24 6.43 -5.21
N PHE A 439 -2.88 6.54 -6.49
CA PHE A 439 -1.75 5.82 -7.07
C PHE A 439 -0.40 6.24 -6.48
N THR A 440 -0.31 7.42 -5.87
CA THR A 440 0.93 7.91 -5.22
C THR A 440 1.14 7.31 -3.83
N LEU A 441 0.08 6.82 -3.18
CA LEU A 441 0.10 6.42 -1.77
C LEU A 441 0.99 5.22 -1.46
N THR A 442 1.32 4.42 -2.46
CA THR A 442 2.19 3.25 -2.30
C THR A 442 3.68 3.60 -2.37
N TYR A 443 4.06 4.79 -2.83
CA TYR A 443 5.45 5.25 -2.99
C TYR A 443 6.12 5.61 -1.65
N THR A 444 6.18 4.67 -0.72
CA THR A 444 6.85 4.83 0.59
C THR A 444 8.27 4.28 0.52
N ILE A 445 9.09 4.73 -0.43
CA ILE A 445 10.29 4.04 -0.90
C ILE A 445 11.62 4.74 -0.56
N THR A 446 11.58 5.96 0.00
CA THR A 446 12.76 6.80 0.12
C THR A 446 13.67 6.48 1.31
N LEU A 447 13.14 5.99 2.43
CA LEU A 447 13.91 5.69 3.63
C LEU A 447 13.53 4.32 4.22
N PRO A 448 14.46 3.63 4.92
CA PRO A 448 14.18 2.34 5.54
C PRO A 448 12.96 2.35 6.49
N PRO A 449 12.75 3.34 7.37
CA PRO A 449 11.64 3.31 8.31
C PRO A 449 10.27 3.63 7.68
N HIS A 450 10.21 4.03 6.41
CA HIS A 450 8.94 4.41 5.76
C HIS A 450 8.03 3.21 5.48
N SER A 451 8.57 1.99 5.40
CA SER A 451 7.77 0.78 5.30
C SER A 451 8.51 -0.45 5.80
N LYS A 452 7.77 -1.48 6.22
CA LYS A 452 8.35 -2.79 6.60
C LYS A 452 9.09 -3.44 5.42
N VAL A 453 8.66 -3.21 4.19
CA VAL A 453 9.33 -3.67 2.97
C VAL A 453 10.73 -3.09 2.89
N ASN A 454 10.85 -1.76 3.02
CA ASN A 454 12.13 -1.08 2.99
C ASN A 454 13.08 -1.62 4.05
N THR A 455 12.58 -1.84 5.28
CA THR A 455 13.38 -2.38 6.39
C THR A 455 13.89 -3.78 6.09
N LEU A 456 13.06 -4.67 5.49
CA LEU A 456 13.46 -6.03 5.12
C LEU A 456 14.59 -6.03 4.08
N TYR A 457 14.48 -5.24 3.02
CA TYR A 457 15.53 -5.12 2.01
C TYR A 457 16.78 -4.42 2.56
N PHE A 458 16.62 -3.39 3.39
CA PHE A 458 17.74 -2.65 4.00
C PHE A 458 18.54 -3.52 4.98
N ALA A 459 17.89 -4.39 5.76
CA ALA A 459 18.52 -5.29 6.70
C ALA A 459 19.52 -6.27 6.05
N THR A 460 19.45 -6.47 4.72
CA THR A 460 20.41 -7.28 3.97
C THR A 460 21.80 -6.64 3.86
N GLY A 461 21.93 -5.33 4.15
CA GLY A 461 23.19 -4.60 4.18
C GLY A 461 23.81 -4.28 2.80
N TYR A 462 23.06 -4.46 1.70
CA TYR A 462 23.60 -4.21 0.36
C TYR A 462 23.65 -2.73 -0.01
N PHE A 463 22.76 -1.89 0.48
CA PHE A 463 22.71 -0.47 0.16
C PHE A 463 22.63 0.41 1.42
N SER A 464 23.06 1.65 1.30
CA SER A 464 23.02 2.65 2.36
C SER A 464 21.70 3.43 2.36
N VAL A 465 21.39 4.08 3.49
CA VAL A 465 20.23 4.98 3.62
C VAL A 465 20.26 6.09 2.56
N LEU A 466 21.44 6.65 2.26
CA LEU A 466 21.59 7.72 1.28
C LEU A 466 21.34 7.23 -0.17
N GLU A 467 21.77 6.01 -0.50
CA GLU A 467 21.51 5.40 -1.81
C GLU A 467 20.02 5.14 -1.99
N GLN A 468 19.34 4.63 -0.96
CA GLN A 468 17.89 4.46 -0.98
C GLN A 468 17.17 5.80 -1.14
N LEU A 469 17.57 6.82 -0.36
CA LEU A 469 16.96 8.16 -0.44
C LEU A 469 17.08 8.75 -1.84
N LYS A 470 18.28 8.76 -2.39
CA LYS A 470 18.53 9.33 -3.73
C LYS A 470 17.74 8.60 -4.80
N TYR A 471 17.80 7.28 -4.82
CA TYR A 471 17.10 6.48 -5.83
C TYR A 471 15.59 6.53 -5.63
N GLY A 472 15.12 6.53 -4.38
CA GLY A 472 13.70 6.67 -4.04
C GLY A 472 13.11 8.02 -4.46
N ILE A 473 13.85 9.14 -4.26
CA ILE A 473 13.42 10.46 -4.75
C ILE A 473 13.31 10.47 -6.27
N VAL A 474 14.31 9.93 -6.97
CA VAL A 474 14.26 9.83 -8.45
C VAL A 474 13.04 9.02 -8.90
N THR A 475 12.75 7.89 -8.24
CA THR A 475 11.56 7.09 -8.55
C THR A 475 10.26 7.85 -8.26
N CYS A 476 10.18 8.60 -7.16
CA CYS A 476 9.02 9.45 -6.86
C CYS A 476 8.83 10.55 -7.92
N LEU A 477 9.90 11.19 -8.37
CA LEU A 477 9.83 12.18 -9.45
C LEU A 477 9.35 11.56 -10.76
N ILE A 478 9.88 10.39 -11.14
CA ILE A 478 9.42 9.64 -12.31
C ILE A 478 7.95 9.29 -12.17
N GLY A 479 7.55 8.66 -11.06
CA GLY A 479 6.15 8.25 -10.82
C GLY A 479 5.19 9.42 -10.81
N GLY A 480 5.53 10.51 -10.10
CA GLY A 480 4.71 11.73 -10.07
C GLY A 480 4.53 12.36 -11.45
N THR A 481 5.60 12.40 -12.26
CA THR A 481 5.53 12.89 -13.65
C THR A 481 4.68 11.98 -14.52
N VAL A 482 4.88 10.65 -14.46
CA VAL A 482 4.08 9.70 -15.23
C VAL A 482 2.61 9.79 -14.87
N ILE A 483 2.26 9.83 -13.58
CA ILE A 483 0.87 9.98 -13.13
C ILE A 483 0.30 11.32 -13.62
N SER A 484 1.05 12.42 -13.46
CA SER A 484 0.60 13.75 -13.91
C SER A 484 0.32 13.79 -15.42
N VAL A 485 1.20 13.24 -16.24
CA VAL A 485 0.98 13.16 -17.69
C VAL A 485 -0.21 12.25 -18.02
N SER A 486 -0.33 11.13 -17.32
CA SER A 486 -1.40 10.15 -17.57
C SER A 486 -2.80 10.70 -17.24
N VAL A 487 -2.93 11.57 -16.26
CA VAL A 487 -4.22 12.25 -15.98
C VAL A 487 -4.72 13.05 -17.19
N PHE A 488 -3.84 13.74 -17.91
CA PHE A 488 -4.21 14.55 -19.06
C PHE A 488 -4.28 13.78 -20.40
N THR A 489 -3.85 12.51 -20.40
CA THR A 489 -3.80 11.66 -21.60
C THR A 489 -4.58 10.38 -21.42
N TRP A 490 -4.06 9.46 -20.62
CA TRP A 490 -4.58 8.12 -20.43
C TRP A 490 -5.94 8.10 -19.73
N PHE A 491 -6.14 8.91 -18.67
CA PHE A 491 -7.43 9.00 -17.98
C PHE A 491 -8.54 9.49 -18.88
N LYS A 492 -8.25 10.46 -19.76
CA LYS A 492 -9.22 10.93 -20.77
C LYS A 492 -9.64 9.83 -21.75
N LEU A 493 -8.69 8.95 -22.14
CA LEU A 493 -8.99 7.80 -22.99
C LEU A 493 -9.86 6.76 -22.27
N LEU A 494 -9.76 6.68 -20.94
CA LEU A 494 -10.61 5.84 -20.10
C LEU A 494 -11.97 6.47 -19.75
N GLY A 495 -12.25 7.72 -20.20
CA GLY A 495 -13.51 8.40 -19.95
C GLY A 495 -13.57 9.19 -18.63
N TYR A 496 -12.43 9.42 -17.97
CA TYR A 496 -12.37 10.27 -16.77
C TYR A 496 -12.27 11.75 -17.18
N ASP A 497 -13.23 12.55 -16.76
CA ASP A 497 -13.19 14.02 -16.88
C ASP A 497 -12.28 14.64 -15.81
N LEU A 498 -11.78 15.88 -16.08
CA LEU A 498 -10.87 16.60 -15.18
C LEU A 498 -11.58 17.56 -14.24
#